data_60bee0521ca36ed4f87468996466fdf9
#
_entry.id   60bee0521ca36ed4f87468996466fdf9
#
_cell.length_a   1.000
_cell.length_b   1.000
_cell.length_c   1.000
_cell.angle_alpha   90.00
_cell.angle_beta   90.00
_cell.angle_gamma   90.00
#
_symmetry.space_group_name_H-M   'P 1'
#
loop_
_entity.id
_entity.type
_entity.pdbx_description
1 polymer ?
#
loop_
_entity_poly.entity_id
_entity_poly.type
_entity_poly.pdbx_seq_one_letter_code
_entity_poly.pdbx_strand_id
1 'polypeptide(L)'
;ECPRLVSFRTKIAQEKRKSYMDWDYWGKPVPGYGDSNSNLLILGLAPAAHGGNRTGRVFTGDKSADFLFKCLHAAGMANQADSNHRDDGLTLDGFMSVAVKCVPPGDKPTAQERNNCAKHLANEIECLPNLKIVLGLGKIGFESFLHFTRKSHDIKMKDYPFKHGVGYNLPNRITLYGAYHPSPRNVNTKTITF
;
A
#
# COMPACT_ATOMS: atom_id res chain seq x y z
N GLU A 1 -16.43 11.84 -0.07
CA GLU A 1 -16.28 10.99 -1.27
C GLU A 1 -15.35 11.62 -2.29
N CYS A 2 -14.78 10.79 -3.18
CA CYS A 2 -13.90 11.23 -4.27
C CYS A 2 -14.55 10.86 -5.60
N PRO A 3 -15.41 11.71 -6.22
CA PRO A 3 -16.18 11.36 -7.41
C PRO A 3 -15.32 10.80 -8.55
N ARG A 4 -14.14 11.40 -8.81
CA ARG A 4 -13.21 10.94 -9.84
C ARG A 4 -12.72 9.50 -9.58
N LEU A 5 -12.38 9.16 -8.34
CA LEU A 5 -11.93 7.81 -7.99
C LEU A 5 -13.08 6.81 -8.01
N VAL A 6 -14.27 7.21 -7.57
CA VAL A 6 -15.47 6.36 -7.63
C VAL A 6 -15.78 6.02 -9.09
N SER A 7 -15.87 7.03 -9.96
CA SER A 7 -16.12 6.84 -11.39
C SER A 7 -15.06 5.92 -12.02
N PHE A 8 -13.78 6.19 -11.78
CA PHE A 8 -12.70 5.41 -12.38
C PHE A 8 -12.67 3.94 -11.92
N ARG A 9 -12.73 3.69 -10.59
CA ARG A 9 -12.70 2.32 -10.07
C ARG A 9 -13.90 1.48 -10.56
N THR A 10 -15.10 2.11 -10.63
CA THR A 10 -16.32 1.47 -11.10
C THR A 10 -16.23 1.15 -12.60
N LYS A 11 -15.77 2.13 -13.40
CA LYS A 11 -15.52 1.94 -14.83
C LYS A 11 -14.58 0.76 -15.08
N ILE A 12 -13.43 0.70 -14.39
CA ILE A 12 -12.48 -0.41 -14.51
C ILE A 12 -13.12 -1.76 -14.12
N ALA A 13 -13.98 -1.77 -13.09
CA ALA A 13 -14.64 -2.99 -12.66
C ALA A 13 -15.70 -3.49 -13.66
N GLN A 14 -16.33 -2.57 -14.42
CA GLN A 14 -17.30 -2.89 -15.46
C GLN A 14 -16.63 -3.31 -16.78
N GLU A 15 -15.65 -2.52 -17.25
CA GLU A 15 -14.96 -2.75 -18.52
C GLU A 15 -14.02 -3.96 -18.45
N LYS A 16 -13.47 -4.23 -17.27
CA LYS A 16 -12.53 -5.32 -16.99
C LYS A 16 -11.32 -5.32 -17.95
N ARG A 17 -10.36 -6.16 -17.72
CA ARG A 17 -9.28 -6.46 -18.66
C ARG A 17 -9.60 -7.78 -19.37
N LYS A 18 -9.29 -7.91 -20.62
CA LYS A 18 -9.57 -9.11 -21.44
C LYS A 18 -9.15 -10.42 -20.75
N SER A 19 -8.00 -10.43 -20.06
CA SER A 19 -7.51 -11.60 -19.32
C SER A 19 -8.24 -11.89 -18.00
N TYR A 20 -9.19 -11.05 -17.61
CA TYR A 20 -9.94 -11.16 -16.34
C TYR A 20 -11.45 -10.96 -16.53
N MET A 21 -11.97 -11.26 -17.72
CA MET A 21 -13.40 -11.08 -18.04
C MET A 21 -14.30 -11.92 -17.13
N ASP A 22 -13.84 -13.11 -16.74
CA ASP A 22 -14.57 -14.05 -15.88
C ASP A 22 -14.49 -13.72 -14.39
N TRP A 23 -13.74 -12.66 -14.01
CA TRP A 23 -13.62 -12.25 -12.63
C TRP A 23 -14.73 -11.29 -12.19
N ASP A 24 -15.24 -11.49 -10.99
CA ASP A 24 -16.03 -10.47 -10.32
C ASP A 24 -15.09 -9.46 -9.63
N TYR A 25 -14.97 -8.28 -10.26
CA TYR A 25 -14.13 -7.23 -9.71
C TYR A 25 -14.72 -6.67 -8.41
N TRP A 26 -13.88 -6.48 -7.42
CA TRP A 26 -14.26 -5.82 -6.16
C TRP A 26 -14.86 -4.44 -6.39
N GLY A 27 -14.22 -3.57 -7.17
CA GLY A 27 -14.73 -2.26 -7.59
C GLY A 27 -15.11 -1.30 -6.47
N LYS A 28 -14.66 -1.54 -5.24
CA LYS A 28 -14.94 -0.76 -4.01
C LYS A 28 -13.64 -0.26 -3.39
N PRO A 29 -13.66 0.62 -2.37
CA PRO A 29 -12.45 0.93 -1.60
C PRO A 29 -11.82 -0.34 -1.04
N VAL A 30 -10.50 -0.44 -1.16
CA VAL A 30 -9.75 -1.63 -0.71
C VAL A 30 -9.18 -1.34 0.68
N PRO A 31 -9.58 -2.11 1.72
CA PRO A 31 -9.05 -1.95 3.07
C PRO A 31 -7.62 -2.48 3.18
N GLY A 32 -6.96 -2.14 4.28
CA GLY A 32 -5.76 -2.85 4.72
C GLY A 32 -6.08 -4.28 5.15
N TYR A 33 -5.05 -5.12 5.24
CA TYR A 33 -5.17 -6.50 5.70
C TYR A 33 -3.88 -6.97 6.39
N GLY A 34 -3.95 -8.08 7.10
CA GLY A 34 -2.85 -8.69 7.81
C GLY A 34 -3.12 -8.80 9.32
N ASP A 35 -2.08 -8.99 10.10
CA ASP A 35 -2.19 -9.10 11.56
C ASP A 35 -2.25 -7.71 12.19
N SER A 36 -3.38 -7.37 12.81
CA SER A 36 -3.54 -6.11 13.56
C SER A 36 -2.70 -6.04 14.84
N ASN A 37 -2.16 -7.14 15.33
CA ASN A 37 -1.25 -7.17 16.48
C ASN A 37 0.23 -7.05 16.07
N SER A 38 0.52 -7.06 14.76
CA SER A 38 1.89 -6.93 14.28
C SER A 38 2.51 -5.57 14.64
N ASN A 39 3.82 -5.57 14.75
CA ASN A 39 4.61 -4.36 14.95
C ASN A 39 5.00 -3.65 13.63
N LEU A 40 4.65 -4.22 12.47
CA LEU A 40 5.00 -3.72 11.15
C LEU A 40 3.77 -3.31 10.33
N LEU A 41 3.81 -2.11 9.78
CA LEU A 41 2.93 -1.63 8.72
C LEU A 41 3.70 -1.47 7.40
N ILE A 42 3.24 -2.13 6.33
CA ILE A 42 3.71 -1.91 4.97
C ILE A 42 2.70 -1.00 4.26
N LEU A 43 3.13 0.18 3.85
CA LEU A 43 2.25 1.24 3.36
C LEU A 43 2.59 1.66 1.93
N GLY A 44 1.68 1.37 0.99
CA GLY A 44 1.80 1.75 -0.42
C GLY A 44 0.99 2.98 -0.81
N LEU A 45 0.90 3.22 -2.11
CA LEU A 45 0.18 4.36 -2.70
C LEU A 45 -1.34 4.13 -2.75
N ALA A 46 -1.76 3.15 -3.55
CA ALA A 46 -3.16 2.88 -3.89
C ALA A 46 -3.29 1.47 -4.50
N PRO A 47 -4.52 0.90 -4.57
CA PRO A 47 -4.75 -0.35 -5.27
C PRO A 47 -4.47 -0.21 -6.77
N ALA A 48 -3.90 -1.23 -7.40
CA ALA A 48 -3.76 -1.32 -8.85
C ALA A 48 -5.12 -1.62 -9.51
N ALA A 49 -5.32 -1.10 -10.75
CA ALA A 49 -6.57 -1.22 -11.50
C ALA A 49 -7.05 -2.68 -11.68
N HIS A 50 -6.13 -3.56 -12.05
CA HIS A 50 -6.39 -4.98 -12.29
C HIS A 50 -5.76 -5.90 -11.22
N GLY A 51 -5.18 -5.31 -10.16
CA GLY A 51 -4.74 -5.95 -8.93
C GLY A 51 -5.76 -5.75 -7.81
N GLY A 52 -5.47 -4.88 -6.84
CA GLY A 52 -6.33 -4.64 -5.68
C GLY A 52 -7.77 -4.21 -6.02
N ASN A 53 -8.00 -3.41 -7.06
CA ASN A 53 -9.37 -3.04 -7.49
C ASN A 53 -10.14 -4.24 -8.06
N ARG A 54 -9.45 -5.27 -8.57
CA ARG A 54 -10.04 -6.53 -9.01
C ARG A 54 -10.26 -7.47 -7.82
N THR A 55 -9.24 -7.70 -7.01
CA THR A 55 -9.22 -8.76 -6.00
C THR A 55 -9.83 -8.37 -4.66
N GLY A 56 -9.90 -7.06 -4.34
CA GLY A 56 -10.34 -6.58 -3.03
C GLY A 56 -9.24 -6.64 -1.94
N ARG A 57 -8.01 -7.02 -2.28
CA ARG A 57 -6.86 -7.03 -1.38
C ARG A 57 -5.70 -6.25 -2.02
N VAL A 58 -5.07 -5.33 -1.28
CA VAL A 58 -3.93 -4.55 -1.78
C VAL A 58 -2.74 -5.46 -2.07
N PHE A 59 -1.88 -5.07 -2.99
CA PHE A 59 -0.73 -5.88 -3.44
C PHE A 59 -1.10 -7.33 -3.76
N THR A 60 -2.15 -7.52 -4.56
CA THR A 60 -2.65 -8.86 -4.93
C THR A 60 -2.99 -8.88 -6.41
N GLY A 61 -2.49 -9.89 -7.11
CA GLY A 61 -2.82 -10.17 -8.51
C GLY A 61 -2.25 -9.17 -9.52
N ASP A 62 -1.11 -8.54 -9.21
CA ASP A 62 -0.37 -7.66 -10.10
C ASP A 62 1.15 -7.88 -9.98
N LYS A 63 1.90 -7.34 -10.91
CA LYS A 63 3.36 -7.52 -11.00
C LYS A 63 4.15 -6.95 -9.82
N SER A 64 3.61 -5.95 -9.14
CA SER A 64 4.25 -5.42 -7.93
C SER A 64 4.09 -6.40 -6.77
N ALA A 65 2.94 -7.07 -6.68
CA ALA A 65 2.70 -8.14 -5.72
C ALA A 65 3.64 -9.33 -5.96
N ASP A 66 3.81 -9.76 -7.22
CA ASP A 66 4.70 -10.88 -7.59
C ASP A 66 6.12 -10.68 -7.05
N PHE A 67 6.66 -9.47 -7.15
CA PHE A 67 8.00 -9.16 -6.62
C PHE A 67 8.00 -9.04 -5.09
N LEU A 68 7.03 -8.27 -4.55
CA LEU A 68 6.97 -7.98 -3.12
C LEU A 68 6.84 -9.26 -2.28
N PHE A 69 5.94 -10.17 -2.67
CA PHE A 69 5.70 -11.38 -1.90
C PHE A 69 6.83 -12.40 -2.02
N LYS A 70 7.56 -12.43 -3.13
CA LYS A 70 8.82 -13.19 -3.19
C LYS A 70 9.81 -12.70 -2.14
N CYS A 71 9.99 -11.38 -2.00
CA CYS A 71 10.86 -10.81 -0.99
C CYS A 71 10.36 -11.09 0.44
N LEU A 72 9.07 -10.90 0.70
CA LEU A 72 8.49 -11.13 2.03
C LEU A 72 8.55 -12.60 2.45
N HIS A 73 8.30 -13.52 1.50
CA HIS A 73 8.42 -14.95 1.75
C HIS A 73 9.87 -15.37 2.02
N ALA A 74 10.83 -14.89 1.22
CA ALA A 74 12.25 -15.14 1.46
C ALA A 74 12.74 -14.57 2.80
N ALA A 75 12.12 -13.48 3.27
CA ALA A 75 12.40 -12.91 4.60
C ALA A 75 11.64 -13.62 5.74
N GLY A 76 10.86 -14.67 5.47
CA GLY A 76 10.07 -15.40 6.46
C GLY A 76 8.85 -14.64 6.99
N MET A 77 8.45 -13.55 6.31
CA MET A 77 7.34 -12.67 6.72
C MET A 77 6.00 -13.03 6.07
N ALA A 78 6.00 -13.85 5.04
CA ALA A 78 4.80 -14.38 4.39
C ALA A 78 4.90 -15.90 4.25
N ASN A 79 3.78 -16.60 4.36
CA ASN A 79 3.74 -18.06 4.24
C ASN A 79 3.89 -18.56 2.81
N GLN A 80 3.72 -17.69 1.81
CA GLN A 80 3.84 -18.00 0.38
C GLN A 80 4.44 -16.84 -0.41
N ALA A 81 5.05 -17.16 -1.57
CA ALA A 81 5.79 -16.23 -2.42
C ALA A 81 4.89 -15.48 -3.44
N ASP A 82 3.60 -15.75 -3.45
CA ASP A 82 2.65 -15.14 -4.36
C ASP A 82 1.41 -14.60 -3.64
N SER A 83 0.65 -13.75 -4.34
CA SER A 83 -0.56 -13.13 -3.84
C SER A 83 -1.51 -12.92 -5.03
N ASN A 84 -2.34 -13.90 -5.31
CA ASN A 84 -3.15 -13.97 -6.53
C ASN A 84 -4.62 -13.65 -6.31
N HIS A 85 -5.18 -14.03 -5.16
CA HIS A 85 -6.58 -13.85 -4.79
C HIS A 85 -6.69 -13.48 -3.31
N ARG A 86 -7.77 -12.80 -2.91
CA ARG A 86 -7.97 -12.44 -1.49
C ARG A 86 -8.13 -13.64 -0.56
N ASP A 87 -8.60 -14.75 -1.09
CA ASP A 87 -8.89 -15.98 -0.34
C ASP A 87 -7.90 -17.11 -0.72
N ASP A 88 -6.65 -16.77 -1.06
CA ASP A 88 -5.58 -17.70 -1.49
C ASP A 88 -4.78 -18.31 -0.33
N GLY A 89 -5.19 -18.07 0.91
CA GLY A 89 -4.52 -18.59 2.11
C GLY A 89 -3.25 -17.83 2.51
N LEU A 90 -2.95 -16.69 1.86
CA LEU A 90 -1.82 -15.85 2.23
C LEU A 90 -1.96 -15.32 3.66
N THR A 91 -0.92 -15.54 4.46
CA THR A 91 -0.73 -14.92 5.77
C THR A 91 0.52 -14.06 5.77
N LEU A 92 0.51 -12.97 6.52
CA LEU A 92 1.59 -11.99 6.59
C LEU A 92 1.89 -11.67 8.06
N ASP A 93 3.15 -11.77 8.46
CA ASP A 93 3.63 -11.20 9.73
C ASP A 93 3.82 -9.69 9.55
N GLY A 94 2.73 -8.98 9.55
CA GLY A 94 2.64 -7.56 9.26
C GLY A 94 1.21 -7.13 8.94
N PHE A 95 0.98 -5.83 8.93
CA PHE A 95 -0.23 -5.23 8.38
C PHE A 95 0.11 -4.47 7.10
N MET A 96 -0.68 -4.63 6.07
CA MET A 96 -0.45 -4.01 4.77
C MET A 96 -1.59 -3.08 4.39
N SER A 97 -1.26 -1.88 3.98
CA SER A 97 -2.25 -0.88 3.60
C SER A 97 -1.75 0.07 2.50
N VAL A 98 -2.61 0.99 2.09
CA VAL A 98 -2.35 2.01 1.08
C VAL A 98 -2.90 3.37 1.49
N ALA A 99 -2.21 4.44 1.07
CA ALA A 99 -2.58 5.82 1.39
C ALA A 99 -3.95 6.22 0.81
N VAL A 100 -4.30 5.70 -0.36
CA VAL A 100 -5.58 5.97 -1.04
C VAL A 100 -6.29 4.64 -1.31
N LYS A 101 -7.51 4.50 -0.81
CA LYS A 101 -8.26 3.22 -0.83
C LYS A 101 -8.89 2.86 -2.18
N CYS A 102 -8.85 3.75 -3.14
CA CYS A 102 -9.40 3.54 -4.49
C CYS A 102 -8.32 3.73 -5.54
N VAL A 103 -8.37 2.95 -6.62
CA VAL A 103 -7.45 3.11 -7.75
C VAL A 103 -7.59 4.49 -8.39
N PRO A 104 -6.51 5.27 -8.51
CA PRO A 104 -6.54 6.55 -9.20
C PRO A 104 -6.21 6.40 -10.69
N PRO A 105 -6.78 7.22 -11.58
CA PRO A 105 -6.38 7.27 -12.98
C PRO A 105 -4.87 7.52 -13.13
N GLY A 106 -4.20 6.66 -13.92
CA GLY A 106 -2.77 6.76 -14.19
C GLY A 106 -1.87 6.64 -12.95
N ASP A 107 -2.35 5.97 -11.89
CA ASP A 107 -1.66 5.80 -10.60
C ASP A 107 -1.29 7.15 -9.92
N LYS A 108 -2.05 8.22 -10.23
CA LYS A 108 -1.80 9.58 -9.74
C LYS A 108 -3.00 10.14 -8.98
N PRO A 109 -3.10 9.92 -7.66
CA PRO A 109 -4.10 10.57 -6.86
C PRO A 109 -3.78 12.06 -6.69
N THR A 110 -4.81 12.91 -6.67
CA THR A 110 -4.65 14.33 -6.36
C THR A 110 -4.35 14.53 -4.86
N ALA A 111 -3.87 15.74 -4.49
CA ALA A 111 -3.68 16.10 -3.09
C ALA A 111 -5.01 16.01 -2.31
N GLN A 112 -6.11 16.48 -2.91
CA GLN A 112 -7.43 16.43 -2.29
C GLN A 112 -7.89 14.98 -2.03
N GLU A 113 -7.66 14.06 -2.96
CA GLU A 113 -8.01 12.64 -2.78
C GLU A 113 -7.19 11.98 -1.69
N ARG A 114 -5.90 12.30 -1.59
CA ARG A 114 -5.06 11.85 -0.46
C ARG A 114 -5.57 12.39 0.86
N ASN A 115 -5.90 13.68 0.93
CA ASN A 115 -6.45 14.29 2.14
C ASN A 115 -7.79 13.67 2.55
N ASN A 116 -8.69 13.42 1.60
CA ASN A 116 -9.97 12.76 1.86
C ASN A 116 -9.80 11.33 2.39
N CYS A 117 -8.78 10.60 1.88
CA CYS A 117 -8.46 9.24 2.33
C CYS A 117 -7.67 9.19 3.65
N ALA A 118 -7.02 10.28 4.06
CA ALA A 118 -6.13 10.29 5.23
C ALA A 118 -6.82 9.85 6.54
N LYS A 119 -8.13 10.11 6.69
CA LYS A 119 -8.90 9.65 7.84
C LYS A 119 -9.03 8.12 7.91
N HIS A 120 -9.18 7.46 6.75
CA HIS A 120 -9.29 5.99 6.69
C HIS A 120 -7.96 5.32 7.00
N LEU A 121 -6.85 5.91 6.52
CA LEU A 121 -5.52 5.45 6.90
C LEU A 121 -5.25 5.66 8.40
N ALA A 122 -5.64 6.82 8.96
CA ALA A 122 -5.51 7.09 10.39
C ALA A 122 -6.24 6.05 11.24
N ASN A 123 -7.51 5.76 10.91
CA ASN A 123 -8.28 4.74 11.63
C ASN A 123 -7.62 3.35 11.56
N GLU A 124 -7.04 2.96 10.43
CA GLU A 124 -6.31 1.69 10.34
C GLU A 124 -5.05 1.69 11.21
N ILE A 125 -4.28 2.78 11.22
CA ILE A 125 -3.07 2.91 12.06
C ILE A 125 -3.43 2.87 13.54
N GLU A 126 -4.53 3.51 13.94
CA GLU A 126 -5.02 3.51 15.33
C GLU A 126 -5.46 2.11 15.80
N CYS A 127 -5.82 1.22 14.86
CA CYS A 127 -6.11 -0.20 15.16
C CYS A 127 -4.86 -1.09 15.26
N LEU A 128 -3.64 -0.53 15.21
CA LEU A 128 -2.37 -1.26 15.31
C LEU A 128 -1.65 -0.92 16.63
N PRO A 129 -2.07 -1.51 17.77
CA PRO A 129 -1.58 -1.11 19.09
C PRO A 129 -0.08 -1.37 19.31
N ASN A 130 0.49 -2.33 18.59
CA ASN A 130 1.89 -2.74 18.73
C ASN A 130 2.82 -2.14 17.65
N LEU A 131 2.32 -1.22 16.82
CA LEU A 131 3.07 -0.66 15.69
C LEU A 131 4.38 0.01 16.14
N LYS A 132 5.50 -0.46 15.60
CA LYS A 132 6.86 0.07 15.85
C LYS A 132 7.59 0.44 14.57
N ILE A 133 7.26 -0.22 13.47
CA ILE A 133 7.96 -0.08 12.19
C ILE A 133 6.94 0.21 11.08
N VAL A 134 7.25 1.19 10.25
CA VAL A 134 6.50 1.45 9.02
C VAL A 134 7.45 1.38 7.84
N LEU A 135 7.12 0.56 6.84
CA LEU A 135 7.80 0.49 5.57
C LEU A 135 6.98 1.21 4.49
N GLY A 136 7.38 2.42 4.13
CA GLY A 136 6.76 3.18 3.05
C GLY A 136 7.25 2.69 1.68
N LEU A 137 6.40 1.98 0.95
CA LEU A 137 6.66 1.54 -0.42
C LEU A 137 6.40 2.68 -1.41
N GLY A 138 7.47 3.35 -1.81
CA GLY A 138 7.45 4.57 -2.62
C GLY A 138 7.20 5.84 -1.80
N LYS A 139 7.52 6.98 -2.42
CA LYS A 139 7.50 8.29 -1.77
C LYS A 139 6.14 8.63 -1.15
N ILE A 140 5.03 8.34 -1.85
CA ILE A 140 3.69 8.72 -1.35
C ILE A 140 3.28 7.90 -0.13
N GLY A 141 3.56 6.59 -0.09
CA GLY A 141 3.32 5.76 1.09
C GLY A 141 4.12 6.29 2.30
N PHE A 142 5.41 6.54 2.11
CA PHE A 142 6.29 7.11 3.12
C PHE A 142 5.79 8.48 3.64
N GLU A 143 5.53 9.43 2.73
CA GLU A 143 5.05 10.78 3.10
C GLU A 143 3.66 10.75 3.76
N SER A 144 2.80 9.79 3.40
CA SER A 144 1.48 9.67 4.02
C SER A 144 1.57 9.32 5.50
N PHE A 145 2.55 8.51 5.90
CA PHE A 145 2.81 8.24 7.31
C PHE A 145 3.39 9.47 8.03
N LEU A 146 4.28 10.22 7.40
CA LEU A 146 4.76 11.49 7.97
C LEU A 146 3.61 12.50 8.16
N HIS A 147 2.68 12.60 7.19
CA HIS A 147 1.49 13.44 7.34
C HIS A 147 0.58 12.99 8.48
N PHE A 148 0.47 11.69 8.72
CA PHE A 148 -0.23 11.15 9.88
C PHE A 148 0.47 11.57 11.18
N THR A 149 1.77 11.35 11.31
CA THR A 149 2.57 11.71 12.50
C THR A 149 2.52 13.21 12.78
N ARG A 150 2.53 14.05 11.75
CA ARG A 150 2.50 15.52 11.86
C ARG A 150 1.21 16.06 12.49
N LYS A 151 0.13 15.27 12.54
CA LYS A 151 -1.12 15.73 13.19
C LYS A 151 -0.97 15.84 14.72
N SER A 152 -0.08 15.07 15.32
CA SER A 152 0.12 15.00 16.77
C SER A 152 1.52 15.40 17.25
N HIS A 153 2.47 15.57 16.30
CA HIS A 153 3.86 15.88 16.61
C HIS A 153 4.37 16.99 15.68
N ASP A 154 5.12 17.95 16.22
CA ASP A 154 5.76 19.00 15.41
C ASP A 154 6.97 18.42 14.67
N ILE A 155 6.75 17.96 13.44
CA ILE A 155 7.78 17.48 12.53
C ILE A 155 7.79 18.28 11.23
N LYS A 156 8.96 18.50 10.68
CA LYS A 156 9.13 19.14 9.36
C LYS A 156 9.43 18.06 8.33
N MET A 157 8.64 17.97 7.27
CA MET A 157 8.78 16.96 6.21
C MET A 157 10.19 16.93 5.59
N LYS A 158 10.87 18.08 5.53
CA LYS A 158 12.23 18.21 4.98
C LYS A 158 13.29 17.46 5.79
N ASP A 159 13.05 17.22 7.08
CA ASP A 159 13.99 16.55 7.97
C ASP A 159 13.96 15.01 7.77
N TYR A 160 12.96 14.53 7.04
CA TYR A 160 12.75 13.11 6.74
C TYR A 160 12.64 12.88 5.21
N PRO A 161 13.69 13.16 4.42
CA PRO A 161 13.62 12.96 2.97
C PRO A 161 13.50 11.50 2.62
N PHE A 162 12.57 11.18 1.71
CA PHE A 162 12.41 9.81 1.22
C PHE A 162 13.70 9.30 0.56
N LYS A 163 14.25 8.21 1.07
CA LYS A 163 15.40 7.49 0.51
C LYS A 163 15.19 6.00 0.65
N HIS A 164 15.61 5.23 -0.35
CA HIS A 164 15.54 3.77 -0.29
C HIS A 164 16.52 3.21 0.75
N GLY A 165 16.05 2.28 1.58
CA GLY A 165 16.84 1.61 2.62
C GLY A 165 17.17 2.46 3.84
N VAL A 166 16.66 3.69 3.92
CA VAL A 166 16.93 4.60 5.05
C VAL A 166 15.74 4.60 6.01
N GLY A 167 16.04 4.44 7.30
CA GLY A 167 15.08 4.52 8.40
C GLY A 167 15.24 5.79 9.22
N TYR A 168 14.12 6.32 9.73
CA TYR A 168 14.05 7.51 10.56
C TYR A 168 13.26 7.20 11.85
N ASN A 169 13.85 7.46 13.00
CA ASN A 169 13.14 7.40 14.28
C ASN A 169 12.26 8.64 14.44
N LEU A 170 10.95 8.45 14.49
CA LEU A 170 9.98 9.52 14.66
C LEU A 170 9.68 9.79 16.13
N PRO A 171 9.16 10.99 16.49
CA PRO A 171 8.86 11.34 17.89
C PRO A 171 7.81 10.43 18.54
N ASN A 172 6.94 9.81 17.77
CA ASN A 172 5.94 8.82 18.24
C ASN A 172 6.54 7.43 18.49
N ARG A 173 7.87 7.28 18.56
CA ARG A 173 8.61 6.02 18.78
C ARG A 173 8.46 4.97 17.68
N ILE A 174 8.02 5.40 16.50
CA ILE A 174 7.93 4.53 15.31
C ILE A 174 9.14 4.81 14.43
N THR A 175 9.75 3.75 13.90
CA THR A 175 10.80 3.86 12.88
C THR A 175 10.17 3.77 11.49
N LEU A 176 10.30 4.83 10.69
CA LEU A 176 9.79 4.89 9.33
C LEU A 176 10.92 4.60 8.32
N TYR A 177 10.79 3.50 7.59
CA TYR A 177 11.70 3.15 6.49
C TYR A 177 11.12 3.53 5.14
N GLY A 178 11.98 4.00 4.23
CA GLY A 178 11.65 4.20 2.82
C GLY A 178 12.15 3.04 1.96
N ALA A 179 11.29 2.50 1.09
CA ALA A 179 11.69 1.59 0.03
C ALA A 179 11.13 2.03 -1.32
N TYR A 180 11.88 1.86 -2.40
CA TYR A 180 11.32 2.07 -3.73
C TYR A 180 10.16 1.11 -3.96
N HIS A 181 9.11 1.62 -4.65
CA HIS A 181 7.94 0.80 -4.96
C HIS A 181 8.36 -0.39 -5.87
N PRO A 182 7.91 -1.63 -5.59
CA PRO A 182 8.26 -2.82 -6.37
C PRO A 182 7.50 -2.88 -7.72
N SER A 183 7.48 -1.77 -8.43
CA SER A 183 6.83 -1.67 -9.74
C SER A 183 7.66 -2.40 -10.80
N PRO A 184 7.03 -2.90 -11.88
CA PRO A 184 7.74 -3.49 -13.01
C PRO A 184 8.85 -2.58 -13.57
N ARG A 185 8.63 -1.26 -13.57
CA ARG A 185 9.65 -0.30 -13.98
C ARG A 185 10.91 -0.41 -13.11
N ASN A 186 10.77 -0.32 -11.78
CA ASN A 186 11.91 -0.34 -10.87
C ASN A 186 12.63 -1.69 -10.86
N VAL A 187 11.90 -2.79 -11.02
CA VAL A 187 12.46 -4.14 -11.14
C VAL A 187 13.21 -4.29 -12.46
N ASN A 188 12.60 -3.92 -13.59
CA ASN A 188 13.20 -4.08 -14.92
C ASN A 188 14.43 -3.17 -15.13
N THR A 189 14.44 -1.98 -14.50
CA THR A 189 15.60 -1.08 -14.54
C THR A 189 16.65 -1.40 -13.48
N LYS A 190 16.48 -2.49 -12.72
CA LYS A 190 17.37 -2.89 -11.61
C LYS A 190 17.55 -1.78 -10.55
N THR A 191 16.60 -0.87 -10.44
CA THR A 191 16.54 0.12 -9.36
C THR A 191 16.31 -0.56 -8.01
N ILE A 192 15.59 -1.70 -8.03
CA ILE A 192 15.50 -2.67 -6.94
C ILE A 192 15.78 -4.06 -7.49
N THR A 193 16.42 -4.89 -6.69
CA THR A 193 16.72 -6.30 -6.99
C THR A 193 16.25 -7.18 -5.84
N PHE A 194 16.08 -8.46 -6.13
CA PHE A 194 15.84 -9.49 -5.13
C PHE A 194 17.12 -9.77 -4.35
#